data_a5566eb5e6ad188cd2f38828c132259f
#
_entry.id   a5566eb5e6ad188cd2f38828c132259f
#
_cell.length_a   1.000
_cell.length_b   1.000
_cell.length_c   1.000
_cell.angle_alpha   90.00
_cell.angle_beta   90.00
_cell.angle_gamma   90.00
#
_symmetry.space_group_name_H-M   'P 1'
#
loop_
_entity.id
_entity.type
_entity.pdbx_description
1 polymer ?
#
loop_
_entity_poly.entity_id
_entity_poly.type
_entity_poly.pdbx_seq_one_letter_code
_entity_poly.pdbx_strand_id
1 'polypeptide(L)' 'MKRSSLLKHLRRNGCVLKRDGSSHSLWTNPQNGNVEAVPRHTEIKNNLARRFVAAWE' A
#
# COMPACT_ATOMS: atom_id res chain seq x y z
N MET A 1 5.41 6.42 9.20
CA MET A 1 5.44 4.96 9.02
C MET A 1 6.45 4.60 7.95
N LYS A 2 7.28 3.61 8.20
CA LYS A 2 8.23 3.16 7.20
C LYS A 2 7.52 2.40 6.08
N ARG A 3 7.97 2.61 4.84
CA ARG A 3 7.39 1.94 3.68
C ARG A 3 7.42 0.42 3.82
N SER A 4 8.51 -0.12 4.33
CA SER A 4 8.62 -1.57 4.56
C SER A 4 7.55 -2.11 5.51
N SER A 5 7.24 -1.34 6.56
CA SER A 5 6.18 -1.71 7.51
C SER A 5 4.80 -1.67 6.85
N LEU A 6 4.55 -0.65 6.02
CA LEU A 6 3.30 -0.54 5.28
C LEU A 6 3.11 -1.71 4.31
N LEU A 7 4.16 -2.05 3.55
CA LEU A 7 4.08 -3.17 2.61
C LEU A 7 3.84 -4.49 3.32
N LYS A 8 4.45 -4.68 4.48
CA LYS A 8 4.21 -5.86 5.31
C LYS A 8 2.76 -5.96 5.74
N HIS A 9 2.18 -4.83 6.15
CA HIS A 9 0.77 -4.75 6.53
C HIS A 9 -0.15 -5.10 5.35
N LEU A 10 0.14 -4.57 4.18
CA LEU A 10 -0.65 -4.85 2.97
C LEU A 10 -0.62 -6.33 2.62
N ARG A 11 0.55 -6.96 2.67
CA ARG A 11 0.69 -8.39 2.39
C ARG A 11 -0.07 -9.25 3.39
N ARG A 12 -0.07 -8.87 4.66
CA ARG A 12 -0.81 -9.57 5.71
C ARG A 12 -2.32 -9.55 5.47
N ASN A 13 -2.81 -8.50 4.82
CA ASN A 13 -4.24 -8.37 4.49
C ASN A 13 -4.59 -8.95 3.13
N GLY A 14 -3.70 -9.71 2.52
CA GLY A 14 -3.95 -10.37 1.26
C GLY A 14 -3.79 -9.49 0.04
N CYS A 15 -3.23 -8.29 0.20
CA CYS A 15 -3.00 -7.39 -0.92
C CYS A 15 -1.80 -7.86 -1.74
N VAL A 16 -1.86 -7.61 -3.05
CA VAL A 16 -0.82 -8.03 -3.97
C VAL A 16 -0.33 -6.85 -4.81
N LEU A 17 0.92 -6.92 -5.22
CA LEU A 17 1.51 -5.92 -6.10
C LEU A 17 0.96 -6.14 -7.51
N LYS A 18 0.23 -5.14 -8.01
CA LYS A 18 -0.35 -5.19 -9.35
C LYS A 18 0.64 -4.70 -10.40
N ARG A 19 1.34 -3.62 -10.10
CA ARG A 19 2.31 -3.02 -11.01
C ARG A 19 3.35 -2.24 -10.22
N ASP A 20 4.59 -2.33 -10.64
CA ASP A 20 5.69 -1.61 -10.00
C ASP A 20 6.24 -0.57 -10.98
N GLY A 21 5.76 0.66 -10.84
CA GLY A 21 6.22 1.79 -11.65
C GLY A 21 7.47 2.45 -11.07
N SER A 22 8.01 3.42 -11.81
CA SER A 22 9.24 4.12 -11.40
C SER A 22 9.00 5.03 -10.19
N SER A 23 7.82 5.63 -10.07
CA SER A 23 7.51 6.57 -8.98
C SER A 23 6.59 5.98 -7.92
N HIS A 24 5.74 5.02 -8.31
CA HIS A 24 4.75 4.42 -7.43
C HIS A 24 4.61 2.93 -7.70
N SER A 25 4.29 2.19 -6.65
CA SER A 25 3.89 0.78 -6.75
C SER A 25 2.38 0.71 -6.61
N LEU A 26 1.72 0.03 -7.54
CA LEU A 26 0.27 -0.17 -7.48
C LEU A 26 -0.03 -1.48 -6.77
N TRP A 27 -0.77 -1.38 -5.67
CA TRP A 27 -1.19 -2.54 -4.88
C TRP A 27 -2.70 -2.68 -4.97
N THR A 28 -3.17 -3.91 -5.01
CA THR A 28 -4.59 -4.19 -5.07
C THR A 28 -5.01 -5.16 -3.98
N ASN A 29 -6.22 -4.95 -3.46
CA ASN A 29 -6.86 -5.89 -2.57
C ASN A 29 -7.87 -6.71 -3.38
N PRO A 30 -7.59 -7.99 -3.66
CA PRO A 30 -8.48 -8.80 -4.49
C PRO A 30 -9.86 -9.05 -3.87
N GLN A 31 -10.01 -8.86 -2.57
CA GLN A 31 -11.29 -9.05 -1.90
C GLN A 31 -12.31 -7.97 -2.25
N ASN A 32 -11.86 -6.73 -2.41
CA ASN A 32 -12.76 -5.60 -2.70
C ASN A 32 -12.41 -4.86 -4.00
N GLY A 33 -11.34 -5.25 -4.67
CA GLY A 33 -10.92 -4.65 -5.93
C GLY A 33 -10.28 -3.28 -5.82
N ASN A 34 -10.03 -2.79 -4.60
CA ASN A 34 -9.39 -1.49 -4.40
C ASN A 34 -7.95 -1.51 -4.91
N VAL A 35 -7.55 -0.43 -5.57
CA VAL A 35 -6.19 -0.24 -6.05
C VAL A 35 -5.66 1.07 -5.47
N GLU A 36 -4.47 1.02 -4.89
CA GLU A 36 -3.82 2.19 -4.32
C GLU A 36 -2.39 2.32 -4.82
N ALA A 37 -1.98 3.56 -5.07
CA ALA A 37 -0.62 3.87 -5.46
C ALA A 37 0.22 4.16 -4.21
N VAL A 38 1.20 3.32 -3.95
CA VAL A 38 2.11 3.49 -2.81
C VAL A 38 3.37 4.19 -3.28
N PRO A 39 3.71 5.37 -2.73
CA PRO A 39 4.94 6.07 -3.10
C PRO A 39 6.18 5.23 -2.78
N ARG A 40 7.24 5.44 -3.56
CA ARG A 40 8.51 4.73 -3.35
C ARG A 40 9.43 5.42 -2.33
N HIS A 41 8.88 6.32 -1.54
CA HIS A 41 9.63 6.95 -0.45
C HIS A 41 9.85 5.97 0.69
N THR A 42 11.02 6.03 1.31
CA THR A 42 11.36 5.18 2.45
C THR A 42 10.41 5.42 3.63
N GLU A 43 9.99 6.67 3.80
CA GLU A 43 9.10 7.08 4.86
C GLU A 43 7.75 7.53 4.29
N ILE A 44 6.67 6.92 4.77
CA ILE A 44 5.30 7.28 4.38
C ILE A 44 4.71 8.17 5.46
N LYS A 45 4.16 9.31 5.08
CA LYS A 45 3.50 10.22 6.02
C LYS A 45 2.35 9.53 6.72
N ASN A 46 2.18 9.81 8.01
CA ASN A 46 1.18 9.12 8.84
C ASN A 46 -0.25 9.24 8.28
N ASN A 47 -0.63 10.41 7.80
CA ASN A 47 -1.96 10.61 7.22
C ASN A 47 -2.17 9.74 5.97
N LEU A 48 -1.15 9.61 5.14
CA LEU A 48 -1.22 8.77 3.95
C LEU A 48 -1.25 7.29 4.34
N ALA A 49 -0.44 6.88 5.32
CA ALA A 49 -0.42 5.51 5.81
C ALA A 49 -1.78 5.12 6.38
N ARG A 50 -2.43 6.00 7.14
CA ARG A 50 -3.77 5.77 7.69
C ARG A 50 -4.80 5.55 6.58
N ARG A 51 -4.68 6.29 5.50
CA ARG A 51 -5.57 6.15 4.35
C ARG A 51 -5.48 4.75 3.74
N PHE A 52 -4.27 4.24 3.57
CA PHE A 52 -4.06 2.89 3.06
C PHE A 52 -4.62 1.84 4.02
N VAL A 53 -4.33 1.97 5.30
CA VAL A 53 -4.81 1.03 6.32
C VAL A 53 -6.35 1.04 6.37
N ALA A 54 -6.97 2.21 6.39
CA ALA A 54 -8.43 2.32 6.44
C ALA A 54 -9.10 1.74 5.20
N ALA A 55 -8.50 1.90 4.03
CA ALA A 55 -9.07 1.39 2.79
C ALA A 55 -8.98 -0.14 2.69
N TRP A 56 -8.06 -0.77 3.45
CA TRP A 56 -7.68 -2.16 3.23
C TRP A 56 -7.91 -3.06 4.44
N GLU A 57 -8.47 -2.52 5.48
CA GLU A 57 -9.00 -3.28 6.60
C GLU A 57 -10.50 -3.55 6.37
#